data_ba9600f37e91e9212603848104edca5b
#
_entry.id   ba9600f37e91e9212603848104edca5b
#
_cell.length_a   1.000
_cell.length_b   1.000
_cell.length_c   1.000
_cell.angle_alpha   90.00
_cell.angle_beta   90.00
_cell.angle_gamma   90.00
#
_symmetry.space_group_name_H-M   'P 1'
#
loop_
_entity.id
_entity.type
_entity.pdbx_description
1 polymer ?
#
loop_
_entity_poly.entity_id
_entity_poly.type
_entity_poly.pdbx_seq_one_letter_code
_entity_poly.pdbx_strand_id
1 'polypeptide(L)'
;MGKKFAELHPSMASRERGWKEMPNPLAPQPPRRAYGHTSKHIYLQADQLLYDIDAVTGLTDRAQRQVQAGTEVATSEDDKYRPMFYRWMDKYIASVERAMSAYVMKKEGVARMDSLREWQEKEIELLMPDYWDATVYDALVQAIHQYIVDGALYEYFSITLSSKDPRTLDRKESLVDGETEIRGLANRVKPGSVRKHLSPF
;
A
#
# COMPACT_ATOMS: atom_id res chain seq x y z
N MET A 1 -71.83 39.62 2.75
CA MET A 1 -71.25 39.51 1.40
C MET A 1 -69.76 39.12 1.56
N GLY A 2 -69.48 37.84 1.61
CA GLY A 2 -68.11 37.30 1.76
C GLY A 2 -67.78 36.51 0.54
N LYS A 3 -67.13 37.11 -0.45
CA LYS A 3 -66.61 36.41 -1.61
C LYS A 3 -65.28 35.75 -1.23
N LYS A 4 -65.23 34.46 -1.46
CA LYS A 4 -64.14 33.54 -1.18
C LYS A 4 -62.83 33.97 -1.85
N PHE A 5 -61.87 34.29 -1.04
CA PHE A 5 -60.46 34.59 -1.47
C PHE A 5 -59.81 33.44 -2.15
N ALA A 6 -60.42 32.25 -2.18
CA ALA A 6 -59.90 31.02 -2.71
C ALA A 6 -59.91 30.91 -4.25
N GLU A 7 -60.61 31.76 -4.95
CA GLU A 7 -60.75 31.64 -6.42
C GLU A 7 -59.86 32.58 -7.22
N LEU A 8 -59.10 33.45 -6.54
CA LEU A 8 -58.25 34.45 -7.23
C LEU A 8 -56.78 34.07 -7.48
N HIS A 9 -56.29 32.98 -6.93
CA HIS A 9 -54.91 32.57 -7.13
C HIS A 9 -54.74 31.05 -7.30
N PRO A 10 -55.10 30.47 -8.45
CA PRO A 10 -54.87 29.05 -8.71
C PRO A 10 -53.35 28.68 -8.72
N SER A 11 -52.47 29.69 -8.82
CA SER A 11 -51.02 29.49 -8.80
C SER A 11 -50.45 29.18 -7.39
N MET A 12 -51.17 29.53 -6.31
CA MET A 12 -50.67 29.21 -4.96
C MET A 12 -50.86 27.74 -4.58
N ALA A 13 -51.95 27.13 -5.02
CA ALA A 13 -52.22 25.71 -4.74
C ALA A 13 -51.22 24.75 -5.42
N SER A 14 -50.67 25.16 -6.57
CA SER A 14 -49.63 24.38 -7.26
C SER A 14 -48.22 24.58 -6.66
N ARG A 15 -47.95 25.75 -6.06
CA ARG A 15 -46.70 25.98 -5.32
C ARG A 15 -46.61 25.16 -4.03
N GLU A 16 -47.70 25.03 -3.29
CA GLU A 16 -47.69 24.21 -2.05
C GLU A 16 -47.45 22.72 -2.32
N ARG A 17 -47.90 22.19 -3.47
CA ARG A 17 -47.62 20.81 -3.85
C ARG A 17 -46.16 20.58 -4.20
N GLY A 18 -45.53 21.54 -4.88
CA GLY A 18 -44.10 21.43 -5.24
C GLY A 18 -43.18 21.44 -4.02
N TRP A 19 -43.55 22.07 -2.91
CA TRP A 19 -42.74 22.08 -1.69
C TRP A 19 -42.84 20.80 -0.86
N LYS A 20 -43.92 20.05 -1.01
CA LYS A 20 -44.12 18.77 -0.29
C LYS A 20 -43.31 17.63 -0.89
N GLU A 21 -42.86 17.78 -2.14
CA GLU A 21 -42.11 16.77 -2.84
C GLU A 21 -40.58 17.03 -2.82
N MET A 22 -40.14 18.19 -2.31
CA MET A 22 -38.73 18.41 -2.10
C MET A 22 -38.22 17.50 -1.00
N PRO A 23 -37.21 16.63 -1.28
CA PRO A 23 -36.60 15.79 -0.26
C PRO A 23 -36.10 16.71 0.86
N ASN A 24 -36.49 16.44 2.08
CA ASN A 24 -36.04 17.17 3.25
C ASN A 24 -34.48 17.07 3.29
N PRO A 25 -33.74 18.19 3.19
CA PRO A 25 -32.29 18.17 3.20
C PRO A 25 -31.72 17.64 4.53
N LEU A 26 -32.55 17.59 5.57
CA LEU A 26 -32.24 17.02 6.89
C LEU A 26 -32.73 15.58 7.05
N ALA A 27 -33.44 15.00 6.05
CA ALA A 27 -33.77 13.59 6.12
C ALA A 27 -32.49 12.78 6.17
N PRO A 28 -32.37 11.79 7.07
CA PRO A 28 -31.21 10.92 7.10
C PRO A 28 -31.05 10.30 5.71
N GLN A 29 -29.97 10.67 5.03
CA GLN A 29 -29.67 10.08 3.75
C GLN A 29 -29.64 8.57 3.92
N PRO A 30 -30.21 7.78 3.00
CA PRO A 30 -30.08 6.33 3.09
C PRO A 30 -28.60 6.03 3.21
N PRO A 31 -28.19 5.12 4.13
CA PRO A 31 -26.79 4.83 4.35
C PRO A 31 -26.18 4.58 2.99
N ARG A 32 -25.15 5.36 2.66
CA ARG A 32 -24.34 5.10 1.45
C ARG A 32 -24.05 3.62 1.53
N ARG A 33 -24.41 2.85 0.51
CA ARG A 33 -24.17 1.40 0.47
C ARG A 33 -22.77 1.21 0.96
N ALA A 34 -22.59 0.67 2.14
CA ALA A 34 -21.30 0.30 2.65
C ALA A 34 -20.79 -0.72 1.64
N TYR A 35 -19.80 -0.33 0.82
CA TYR A 35 -19.12 -1.29 -0.03
C TYR A 35 -18.56 -2.33 0.92
N GLY A 36 -18.87 -3.60 0.66
CA GLY A 36 -18.27 -4.68 1.41
C GLY A 36 -16.75 -4.57 1.28
N HIS A 37 -16.06 -4.95 2.31
CA HIS A 37 -14.61 -5.02 2.33
C HIS A 37 -14.22 -6.46 2.64
N THR A 38 -13.19 -6.95 1.96
CA THR A 38 -12.62 -8.27 2.20
C THR A 38 -11.25 -8.08 2.83
N SER A 39 -11.03 -8.70 4.00
CA SER A 39 -9.71 -8.74 4.62
C SER A 39 -8.77 -9.65 3.82
N LYS A 40 -7.54 -9.19 3.61
CA LYS A 40 -6.43 -9.93 3.01
C LYS A 40 -5.22 -9.80 3.90
N HIS A 41 -4.49 -10.89 4.09
CA HIS A 41 -3.35 -10.95 4.99
C HIS A 41 -2.10 -11.30 4.18
N ILE A 42 -1.10 -10.45 4.22
CA ILE A 42 0.21 -10.70 3.60
C ILE A 42 1.19 -11.04 4.71
N TYR A 43 1.77 -12.22 4.62
CA TYR A 43 2.78 -12.69 5.58
C TYR A 43 4.17 -12.58 4.97
N LEU A 44 5.04 -11.84 5.62
CA LEU A 44 6.43 -11.64 5.22
C LEU A 44 7.31 -12.47 6.14
N GLN A 45 8.03 -13.43 5.58
CA GLN A 45 8.97 -14.29 6.29
C GLN A 45 10.37 -13.66 6.25
N ALA A 46 10.95 -13.40 7.42
CA ALA A 46 12.26 -12.77 7.51
C ALA A 46 13.35 -13.61 6.87
N ASP A 47 13.35 -14.92 7.09
CA ASP A 47 14.36 -15.82 6.57
C ASP A 47 14.36 -15.86 5.03
N GLN A 48 13.19 -15.78 4.40
CA GLN A 48 13.08 -15.72 2.95
C GLN A 48 13.62 -14.40 2.38
N LEU A 49 13.27 -13.28 3.02
CA LEU A 49 13.78 -11.96 2.63
C LEU A 49 15.31 -11.89 2.78
N LEU A 50 15.85 -12.38 3.90
CA LEU A 50 17.28 -12.42 4.16
C LEU A 50 18.01 -13.33 3.15
N TYR A 51 17.44 -14.50 2.84
CA TYR A 51 18.01 -15.41 1.83
C TYR A 51 18.14 -14.72 0.46
N ASP A 52 17.11 -14.00 0.01
CA ASP A 52 17.13 -13.31 -1.28
C ASP A 52 18.12 -12.14 -1.28
N ILE A 53 18.24 -11.41 -0.17
CA ILE A 53 19.25 -10.36 0.01
C ILE A 53 20.66 -10.96 -0.04
N ASP A 54 20.91 -12.05 0.69
CA ASP A 54 22.23 -12.71 0.75
C ASP A 54 22.62 -13.35 -0.58
N ALA A 55 21.67 -13.87 -1.33
CA ALA A 55 21.92 -14.39 -2.66
C ALA A 55 22.54 -13.31 -3.58
N VAL A 56 22.02 -12.08 -3.52
CA VAL A 56 22.51 -10.96 -4.34
C VAL A 56 23.82 -10.38 -3.78
N THR A 57 23.89 -10.15 -2.47
CA THR A 57 25.10 -9.62 -1.82
C THR A 57 26.26 -10.59 -1.94
N GLY A 58 26.06 -11.89 -1.67
CA GLY A 58 27.08 -12.92 -1.79
C GLY A 58 27.64 -13.07 -3.21
N LEU A 59 26.83 -12.91 -4.25
CA LEU A 59 27.30 -12.88 -5.63
C LEU A 59 28.14 -11.64 -5.94
N THR A 60 27.69 -10.48 -5.46
CA THR A 60 28.40 -9.20 -5.61
C THR A 60 29.77 -9.26 -4.94
N ASP A 61 29.83 -9.80 -3.75
CA ASP A 61 31.02 -9.91 -2.94
C ASP A 61 32.06 -10.87 -3.53
N ARG A 62 31.60 -12.01 -4.07
CA ARG A 62 32.48 -12.93 -4.79
C ARG A 62 33.14 -12.24 -5.98
N ALA A 63 32.38 -11.45 -6.73
CA ALA A 63 32.92 -10.69 -7.85
C ALA A 63 33.93 -9.62 -7.39
N GLN A 64 33.70 -8.95 -6.25
CA GLN A 64 34.63 -7.96 -5.71
C GLN A 64 35.91 -8.59 -5.10
N ARG A 65 35.79 -9.73 -4.40
CA ARG A 65 36.95 -10.45 -3.86
C ARG A 65 37.93 -10.93 -4.94
N GLN A 66 37.41 -11.19 -6.14
CA GLN A 66 38.31 -11.47 -7.30
C GLN A 66 39.13 -10.24 -7.73
N VAL A 67 38.63 -9.03 -7.40
CA VAL A 67 39.29 -7.76 -7.76
C VAL A 67 40.10 -7.18 -6.61
N GLN A 68 39.70 -7.39 -5.36
CA GLN A 68 40.37 -6.85 -4.16
C GLN A 68 40.46 -7.91 -3.06
N ALA A 69 41.60 -8.58 -2.96
CA ALA A 69 41.84 -9.50 -1.86
C ALA A 69 41.96 -8.73 -0.53
N GLY A 70 41.07 -8.95 0.41
CA GLY A 70 41.20 -8.47 1.79
C GLY A 70 40.05 -7.64 2.37
N THR A 71 38.94 -7.43 1.67
CA THR A 71 37.78 -6.72 2.26
C THR A 71 36.82 -7.73 2.91
N GLU A 72 36.64 -7.63 4.21
CA GLU A 72 35.56 -8.36 4.90
C GLU A 72 34.21 -7.85 4.41
N VAL A 73 33.36 -8.78 4.04
CA VAL A 73 32.04 -8.47 3.53
C VAL A 73 31.02 -8.77 4.61
N ALA A 74 30.18 -7.78 4.88
CA ALA A 74 29.05 -7.93 5.78
C ALA A 74 27.96 -8.79 5.12
N THR A 75 27.67 -9.95 5.70
CA THR A 75 26.55 -10.81 5.31
C THR A 75 25.48 -10.76 6.39
N SER A 76 24.23 -11.11 6.06
CA SER A 76 23.16 -11.20 7.05
C SER A 76 23.38 -12.35 8.04
N GLU A 77 24.25 -13.30 7.72
CA GLU A 77 24.66 -14.40 8.62
C GLU A 77 25.55 -13.91 9.76
N ASP A 78 26.23 -12.76 9.59
CA ASP A 78 27.04 -12.19 10.66
C ASP A 78 26.12 -11.53 11.72
N ASP A 79 26.11 -12.05 12.93
CA ASP A 79 25.34 -11.53 14.07
C ASP A 79 25.50 -10.02 14.27
N LYS A 80 26.64 -9.46 13.88
CA LYS A 80 26.95 -8.04 13.97
C LYS A 80 26.12 -7.18 13.02
N TYR A 81 25.85 -7.67 11.81
CA TYR A 81 25.18 -6.91 10.73
C TYR A 81 23.69 -7.27 10.59
N ARG A 82 23.30 -8.43 11.11
CA ARG A 82 21.93 -8.94 11.06
C ARG A 82 20.87 -7.91 11.54
N PRO A 83 21.05 -7.21 12.67
CA PRO A 83 20.09 -6.19 13.11
C PRO A 83 19.92 -5.03 12.14
N MET A 84 20.95 -4.75 11.33
CA MET A 84 20.93 -3.70 10.33
C MET A 84 20.01 -4.06 9.17
N PHE A 85 20.06 -5.31 8.70
CA PHE A 85 19.17 -5.82 7.67
C PHE A 85 17.71 -5.78 8.13
N TYR A 86 17.40 -6.20 9.36
CA TYR A 86 16.04 -6.09 9.92
C TYR A 86 15.54 -4.65 9.94
N ARG A 87 16.41 -3.69 10.31
CA ARG A 87 16.05 -2.26 10.29
C ARG A 87 15.74 -1.76 8.87
N TRP A 88 16.49 -2.20 7.87
CA TRP A 88 16.24 -1.83 6.48
C TRP A 88 14.93 -2.44 5.98
N MET A 89 14.71 -3.73 6.22
CA MET A 89 13.45 -4.37 5.87
C MET A 89 12.27 -3.64 6.53
N ASP A 90 12.36 -3.30 7.81
CA ASP A 90 11.31 -2.55 8.53
C ASP A 90 11.03 -1.19 7.92
N LYS A 91 12.05 -0.47 7.49
CA LYS A 91 11.92 0.80 6.78
C LYS A 91 11.09 0.65 5.51
N TYR A 92 11.34 -0.39 4.72
CA TYR A 92 10.63 -0.61 3.47
C TYR A 92 9.25 -1.23 3.66
N ILE A 93 9.03 -2.05 4.67
CA ILE A 93 7.68 -2.47 5.10
C ILE A 93 6.83 -1.24 5.47
N ALA A 94 7.36 -0.32 6.26
CA ALA A 94 6.66 0.92 6.58
C ALA A 94 6.37 1.80 5.35
N SER A 95 7.24 1.76 4.33
CA SER A 95 7.00 2.45 3.05
C SER A 95 5.87 1.79 2.25
N VAL A 96 5.80 0.46 2.22
CA VAL A 96 4.69 -0.31 1.63
C VAL A 96 3.37 0.03 2.33
N GLU A 97 3.33 0.00 3.66
CA GLU A 97 2.13 0.36 4.43
C GLU A 97 1.68 1.80 4.14
N ARG A 98 2.61 2.71 3.95
CA ARG A 98 2.32 4.10 3.56
C ARG A 98 1.79 4.18 2.14
N ALA A 99 2.39 3.46 1.19
CA ALA A 99 1.94 3.41 -0.20
C ALA A 99 0.52 2.87 -0.33
N MET A 100 0.15 1.93 0.54
CA MET A 100 -1.16 1.30 0.62
C MET A 100 -2.03 1.83 1.77
N SER A 101 -1.77 3.00 2.31
CA SER A 101 -2.41 3.53 3.53
C SER A 101 -3.95 3.60 3.49
N ALA A 102 -4.54 3.63 2.28
CA ALA A 102 -5.98 3.57 2.09
C ALA A 102 -6.59 2.18 2.39
N TYR A 103 -5.78 1.15 2.38
CA TYR A 103 -6.19 -0.26 2.50
C TYR A 103 -5.62 -0.95 3.74
N VAL A 104 -4.51 -0.47 4.28
CA VAL A 104 -3.87 -1.08 5.47
C VAL A 104 -4.71 -0.82 6.70
N MET A 105 -5.10 -1.89 7.40
CA MET A 105 -5.70 -1.79 8.71
C MET A 105 -4.64 -1.33 9.72
N LYS A 106 -4.82 -0.12 10.23
CA LYS A 106 -3.98 0.37 11.32
C LYS A 106 -4.31 -0.40 12.58
N LYS A 107 -3.41 -1.26 13.02
CA LYS A 107 -3.49 -1.83 14.35
C LYS A 107 -3.27 -0.68 15.34
N GLU A 108 -4.29 -0.36 16.14
CA GLU A 108 -4.11 0.53 17.29
C GLU A 108 -3.08 -0.10 18.22
N GLY A 109 -1.88 0.38 18.16
CA GLY A 109 -0.75 -0.15 18.92
C GLY A 109 0.22 0.95 19.30
N VAL A 110 0.81 0.82 20.47
CA VAL A 110 1.91 1.67 20.92
C VAL A 110 3.03 1.59 19.89
N ALA A 111 3.39 2.71 19.30
CA ALA A 111 4.57 2.81 18.45
C ALA A 111 5.79 2.38 19.26
N ARG A 112 6.26 1.16 19.07
CA ARG A 112 7.47 0.67 19.71
C ARG A 112 8.64 1.11 18.85
N MET A 113 9.51 1.92 19.44
CA MET A 113 10.77 2.30 18.81
C MET A 113 11.85 1.19 18.88
N ASP A 114 11.51 -0.02 19.25
CA ASP A 114 12.42 -1.18 19.32
C ASP A 114 12.73 -1.71 17.92
N SER A 115 13.35 -0.86 17.11
CA SER A 115 13.75 -1.16 15.72
C SER A 115 14.96 -2.12 15.62
N LEU A 116 15.45 -2.66 16.72
CA LEU A 116 16.57 -3.60 16.75
C LEU A 116 16.12 -5.06 17.01
N ARG A 117 14.82 -5.29 17.11
CA ARG A 117 14.31 -6.63 17.40
C ARG A 117 14.20 -7.43 16.11
N GLU A 118 14.87 -8.57 16.10
CA GLU A 118 14.66 -9.60 15.09
C GLU A 118 13.22 -10.11 15.14
N TRP A 119 12.63 -10.32 13.99
CA TRP A 119 11.30 -10.90 13.85
C TRP A 119 11.36 -12.07 12.87
N GLN A 120 10.51 -13.07 13.09
CA GLN A 120 10.40 -14.23 12.19
C GLN A 120 9.39 -13.98 11.08
N GLU A 121 8.26 -13.39 11.44
CA GLU A 121 7.16 -13.12 10.53
C GLU A 121 6.55 -11.75 10.82
N LYS A 122 6.17 -11.03 9.77
CA LYS A 122 5.36 -9.83 9.84
C LYS A 122 4.13 -9.97 8.98
N GLU A 123 3.00 -9.52 9.52
CA GLU A 123 1.71 -9.52 8.85
C GLU A 123 1.31 -8.10 8.48
N ILE A 124 0.93 -7.92 7.21
CA ILE A 124 0.27 -6.72 6.71
C ILE A 124 -1.19 -7.09 6.44
N GLU A 125 -2.11 -6.53 7.21
CA GLU A 125 -3.54 -6.72 7.03
C GLU A 125 -4.11 -5.62 6.14
N LEU A 126 -4.76 -6.03 5.04
CA LEU A 126 -5.35 -5.15 4.05
C LEU A 126 -6.87 -5.30 4.04
N LEU A 127 -7.58 -4.21 4.09
CA LEU A 127 -9.03 -4.14 3.92
C LEU A 127 -9.35 -3.70 2.48
N MET A 128 -9.49 -4.69 1.60
CA MET A 128 -9.70 -4.43 0.17
C MET A 128 -11.18 -4.29 -0.15
N PRO A 129 -11.58 -3.30 -0.97
CA PRO A 129 -12.97 -3.14 -1.38
C PRO A 129 -13.43 -4.29 -2.29
N ASP A 130 -14.72 -4.65 -2.26
CA ASP A 130 -15.28 -5.77 -3.04
C ASP A 130 -15.10 -5.64 -4.56
N TYR A 131 -14.88 -4.42 -5.05
CA TYR A 131 -14.59 -4.17 -6.46
C TYR A 131 -13.11 -4.34 -6.83
N TRP A 132 -12.23 -4.59 -5.86
CA TRP A 132 -10.83 -4.86 -6.12
C TRP A 132 -10.66 -6.19 -6.88
N ASP A 133 -9.71 -6.22 -7.81
CA ASP A 133 -9.42 -7.42 -8.60
C ASP A 133 -8.54 -8.39 -7.80
N ALA A 134 -9.17 -9.34 -7.14
CA ALA A 134 -8.46 -10.33 -6.32
C ALA A 134 -7.53 -11.26 -7.12
N THR A 135 -7.61 -11.29 -8.46
CA THR A 135 -6.71 -12.11 -9.29
C THR A 135 -5.27 -11.61 -9.28
N VAL A 136 -5.05 -10.36 -8.88
CA VAL A 136 -3.70 -9.76 -8.78
C VAL A 136 -3.09 -9.90 -7.38
N TYR A 137 -3.72 -10.64 -6.48
CA TYR A 137 -3.24 -10.75 -5.10
C TYR A 137 -1.81 -11.30 -5.02
N ASP A 138 -1.52 -12.38 -5.73
CA ASP A 138 -0.19 -13.01 -5.71
C ASP A 138 0.87 -12.09 -6.33
N ALA A 139 0.51 -11.34 -7.38
CA ALA A 139 1.39 -10.35 -7.97
C ALA A 139 1.68 -9.20 -6.98
N LEU A 140 0.67 -8.78 -6.21
CA LEU A 140 0.85 -7.77 -5.17
C LEU A 140 1.80 -8.25 -4.06
N VAL A 141 1.65 -9.49 -3.61
CA VAL A 141 2.54 -10.10 -2.60
C VAL A 141 3.98 -10.15 -3.11
N GLN A 142 4.19 -10.60 -4.36
CA GLN A 142 5.51 -10.65 -4.99
C GLN A 142 6.12 -9.27 -5.17
N ALA A 143 5.36 -8.28 -5.63
CA ALA A 143 5.83 -6.91 -5.77
C ALA A 143 6.28 -6.31 -4.42
N ILE A 144 5.53 -6.58 -3.35
CA ILE A 144 5.89 -6.15 -2.00
C ILE A 144 7.17 -6.81 -1.53
N HIS A 145 7.29 -8.13 -1.71
CA HIS A 145 8.50 -8.87 -1.35
C HIS A 145 9.72 -8.30 -2.07
N GLN A 146 9.65 -8.17 -3.39
CA GLN A 146 10.74 -7.64 -4.21
C GLN A 146 11.11 -6.21 -3.82
N TYR A 147 10.14 -5.36 -3.55
CA TYR A 147 10.37 -3.98 -3.11
C TYR A 147 11.16 -3.91 -1.78
N ILE A 148 10.87 -4.80 -0.83
CA ILE A 148 11.59 -4.87 0.44
C ILE A 148 13.03 -5.34 0.23
N VAL A 149 13.23 -6.36 -0.59
CA VAL A 149 14.56 -6.88 -0.94
C VAL A 149 15.39 -5.81 -1.63
N ASP A 150 14.84 -5.15 -2.66
CA ASP A 150 15.51 -4.07 -3.39
C ASP A 150 15.86 -2.89 -2.48
N GLY A 151 14.98 -2.59 -1.52
CA GLY A 151 15.21 -1.57 -0.52
C GLY A 151 16.39 -1.89 0.40
N ALA A 152 16.44 -3.10 0.91
CA ALA A 152 17.56 -3.55 1.74
C ALA A 152 18.89 -3.57 0.96
N LEU A 153 18.85 -4.03 -0.29
CA LEU A 153 20.00 -4.01 -1.20
C LEU A 153 20.47 -2.59 -1.53
N TYR A 154 19.54 -1.65 -1.73
CA TYR A 154 19.88 -0.23 -1.93
C TYR A 154 20.64 0.35 -0.74
N GLU A 155 20.15 0.09 0.49
CA GLU A 155 20.85 0.54 1.70
C GLU A 155 22.23 -0.10 1.82
N TYR A 156 22.34 -1.40 1.57
CA TYR A 156 23.59 -2.13 1.59
C TYR A 156 24.59 -1.56 0.58
N PHE A 157 24.20 -1.38 -0.68
CA PHE A 157 25.07 -0.85 -1.72
C PHE A 157 25.42 0.63 -1.49
N SER A 158 24.51 1.40 -0.88
CA SER A 158 24.78 2.80 -0.54
C SER A 158 25.91 2.96 0.50
N ILE A 159 26.09 1.95 1.37
CA ILE A 159 27.13 1.93 2.40
C ILE A 159 28.43 1.29 1.88
N THR A 160 28.30 0.17 1.16
CA THR A 160 29.46 -0.63 0.72
C THR A 160 30.08 -0.14 -0.58
N LEU A 161 29.28 0.47 -1.43
CA LEU A 161 29.68 1.03 -2.71
C LEU A 161 29.55 2.56 -2.71
N SER A 162 29.76 3.17 -3.83
CA SER A 162 29.47 4.59 -4.01
C SER A 162 28.00 4.82 -4.38
N SER A 163 27.42 5.95 -3.98
CA SER A 163 26.09 6.37 -4.45
C SER A 163 25.99 6.58 -5.96
N LYS A 164 27.14 6.61 -6.66
CA LYS A 164 27.23 6.69 -8.12
C LYS A 164 27.49 5.32 -8.79
N ASP A 165 27.63 4.25 -8.00
CA ASP A 165 27.80 2.90 -8.54
C ASP A 165 26.54 2.51 -9.31
N PRO A 166 26.64 1.95 -10.53
CA PRO A 166 25.50 1.54 -11.32
C PRO A 166 24.51 0.65 -10.56
N ARG A 167 25.01 -0.28 -9.73
CA ARG A 167 24.16 -1.19 -8.94
C ARG A 167 23.32 -0.44 -7.90
N THR A 168 23.88 0.60 -7.29
CA THR A 168 23.14 1.47 -6.37
C THR A 168 22.06 2.26 -7.10
N LEU A 169 22.37 2.76 -8.30
CA LEU A 169 21.44 3.49 -9.14
C LEU A 169 20.31 2.59 -9.66
N ASP A 170 20.63 1.39 -10.13
CA ASP A 170 19.64 0.40 -10.59
C ASP A 170 18.65 0.04 -9.48
N ARG A 171 19.13 -0.16 -8.25
CA ARG A 171 18.23 -0.44 -7.11
C ARG A 171 17.36 0.76 -6.74
N LYS A 172 17.89 1.95 -6.87
CA LYS A 172 17.10 3.17 -6.66
C LYS A 172 15.97 3.30 -7.67
N GLU A 173 16.23 2.99 -8.94
CA GLU A 173 15.22 2.97 -10.00
C GLU A 173 14.17 1.89 -9.75
N SER A 174 14.62 0.65 -9.44
CA SER A 174 13.74 -0.47 -9.06
C SER A 174 12.79 -0.12 -7.91
N LEU A 175 13.23 0.69 -6.93
CA LEU A 175 12.38 1.14 -5.84
C LEU A 175 11.26 2.08 -6.30
N VAL A 176 11.54 2.99 -7.24
CA VAL A 176 10.52 3.90 -7.78
C VAL A 176 9.48 3.11 -8.57
N ASP A 177 9.94 2.17 -9.40
CA ASP A 177 9.07 1.32 -10.21
C ASP A 177 8.24 0.38 -9.33
N GLY A 178 8.87 -0.25 -8.34
CA GLY A 178 8.20 -1.14 -7.39
C GLY A 178 7.11 -0.44 -6.57
N GLU A 179 7.35 0.79 -6.08
CA GLU A 179 6.31 1.56 -5.40
C GLU A 179 5.14 1.87 -6.33
N THR A 180 5.42 2.20 -7.59
CA THR A 180 4.39 2.48 -8.60
C THR A 180 3.60 1.21 -8.93
N GLU A 181 4.26 0.07 -9.05
CA GLU A 181 3.63 -1.22 -9.29
C GLU A 181 2.71 -1.62 -8.12
N ILE A 182 3.20 -1.56 -6.88
CA ILE A 182 2.39 -1.85 -5.68
C ILE A 182 1.13 -0.99 -5.65
N ARG A 183 1.26 0.32 -5.90
CA ARG A 183 0.10 1.23 -5.96
C ARG A 183 -0.85 0.86 -7.10
N GLY A 184 -0.32 0.49 -8.27
CA GLY A 184 -1.10 0.05 -9.43
C GLY A 184 -1.91 -1.22 -9.13
N LEU A 185 -1.28 -2.23 -8.53
CA LEU A 185 -1.91 -3.49 -8.16
C LEU A 185 -2.95 -3.31 -7.04
N ALA A 186 -2.63 -2.51 -6.02
CA ALA A 186 -3.55 -2.22 -4.92
C ALA A 186 -4.81 -1.46 -5.39
N ASN A 187 -4.71 -0.62 -6.42
CA ASN A 187 -5.82 0.14 -6.98
C ASN A 187 -6.53 -0.57 -8.15
N ARG A 188 -6.14 -1.80 -8.49
CA ARG A 188 -6.73 -2.51 -9.63
C ARG A 188 -8.16 -2.91 -9.37
N VAL A 189 -9.03 -2.58 -10.32
CA VAL A 189 -10.48 -2.78 -10.24
C VAL A 189 -10.89 -3.91 -11.17
N LYS A 190 -11.82 -4.77 -10.72
CA LYS A 190 -12.41 -5.84 -11.54
C LYS A 190 -12.95 -5.29 -12.87
N PRO A 191 -12.65 -5.94 -14.00
CA PRO A 191 -13.23 -5.56 -15.29
C PRO A 191 -14.75 -5.49 -15.21
N GLY A 192 -15.34 -4.38 -15.60
CA GLY A 192 -16.79 -4.19 -15.63
C GLY A 192 -17.44 -3.62 -14.36
N SER A 193 -16.70 -3.49 -13.24
CA SER A 193 -17.27 -2.93 -11.99
C SER A 193 -17.39 -1.39 -12.01
N VAL A 194 -16.60 -0.70 -12.81
CA VAL A 194 -16.53 0.77 -12.84
C VAL A 194 -17.72 1.42 -13.54
N ARG A 195 -18.44 0.70 -14.40
CA ARG A 195 -19.47 1.32 -15.28
C ARG A 195 -20.81 1.68 -14.62
N LYS A 196 -21.05 1.29 -13.38
CA LYS A 196 -22.35 1.55 -12.72
C LYS A 196 -22.44 2.86 -11.94
N HIS A 197 -21.36 3.63 -11.81
CA HIS A 197 -21.36 4.85 -10.99
C HIS A 197 -21.04 6.15 -11.73
N LEU A 198 -20.83 6.09 -13.03
CA LEU A 198 -20.75 7.27 -13.89
C LEU A 198 -22.07 7.41 -14.68
N SER A 199 -23.19 7.43 -13.97
CA SER A 199 -24.41 8.00 -14.53
C SER A 199 -24.27 9.51 -14.38
N PRO A 200 -24.18 10.28 -15.45
CA PRO A 200 -23.96 11.71 -15.41
C PRO A 200 -25.24 12.50 -15.12
N PHE A 201 -26.24 11.92 -14.48
CA PHE A 201 -27.46 12.65 -14.09
C PHE A 201 -28.12 12.04 -12.85
#